data_1947633a453dcc2ab8be545cf819b007
#
_entry.id   1947633a453dcc2ab8be545cf819b007
#
_cell.length_a   1.000
_cell.length_b   1.000
_cell.length_c   1.000
_cell.angle_alpha   90.00
_cell.angle_beta   90.00
_cell.angle_gamma   90.00
#
_symmetry.space_group_name_H-M   'P 1'
#
loop_
_entity.id
_entity.type
_entity.pdbx_description
1 polymer ?
#
loop_
_entity_poly.entity_id
_entity_poly.type
_entity_poly.pdbx_seq_one_letter_code
_entity_poly.pdbx_strand_id
1 'polypeptide(L)'
;MNKFFCAAVLLIIFLCWMGDSRGLAAATAPTLSKAKQEAEAKGFIFITNKDEIVVKAKEEGKLEALTFLEGSAKKSMIDAFRKKYPFVQVITEEIGGTDEYQRFILEMKAGRAKRWDTVHISNQVYAEYPPFLKKFDILGMAEQGVLNIPAQVVDSNNRNIVSKGTQVAVAAYNKKLIPAEKVPTTWEGFLKPEFKGRKFVVDVRPLSVANLVPAWGLEKTLDFARKIAEQKPVWVRGSRTLASMALGEYSLFMGLNIASVLEAQAKDLTKSLELQFLEPVPVRFGSADGVLATAAHTHTALLWLEFQVSAEGQEILDKYGPADGSVYVAGSALNTMIRGKPLSSLNWDLQKNLDQWVKKIVEAYGFPMAEKGR
;
A
#
# COMPACT_ATOMS: atom_id res chain seq x y z
N MET A 1 59.91 -51.36 30.12
CA MET A 1 59.98 -52.82 29.80
C MET A 1 58.55 -53.37 29.70
N ASN A 2 58.29 -53.95 28.53
CA ASN A 2 57.15 -54.86 28.17
C ASN A 2 55.74 -54.43 28.41
N LYS A 3 54.95 -54.15 27.30
CA LYS A 3 54.30 -55.06 26.34
C LYS A 3 53.06 -55.80 26.95
N PHE A 4 51.85 -55.61 26.49
CA PHE A 4 51.03 -56.42 25.59
C PHE A 4 49.54 -55.95 25.59
N PHE A 5 49.04 -55.58 24.43
CA PHE A 5 47.85 -55.95 23.72
C PHE A 5 46.76 -56.74 24.47
N CYS A 6 45.57 -56.29 24.43
CA CYS A 6 44.39 -57.10 24.13
C CYS A 6 43.25 -56.23 23.57
N ALA A 7 42.80 -56.54 22.34
CA ALA A 7 41.66 -55.99 21.64
C ALA A 7 40.36 -56.57 22.21
N ALA A 8 39.40 -55.73 22.48
CA ALA A 8 38.00 -56.12 22.70
C ALA A 8 37.10 -55.46 21.66
N VAL A 9 36.56 -56.29 20.79
CA VAL A 9 35.56 -55.96 19.78
C VAL A 9 34.22 -55.66 20.48
N LEU A 10 33.75 -54.45 20.38
CA LEU A 10 32.39 -54.10 20.81
C LEU A 10 31.50 -53.97 19.57
N LEU A 11 30.60 -54.95 19.46
CA LEU A 11 29.51 -55.01 18.49
C LEU A 11 28.48 -53.94 18.84
N ILE A 12 28.37 -52.86 18.04
CA ILE A 12 27.32 -51.86 18.19
C ILE A 12 26.13 -52.28 17.31
N ILE A 13 25.08 -52.69 17.98
CA ILE A 13 23.75 -52.95 17.35
C ILE A 13 23.15 -51.61 16.97
N PHE A 14 23.07 -51.37 15.64
CA PHE A 14 22.34 -50.24 15.06
C PHE A 14 20.83 -50.59 15.05
N LEU A 15 20.10 -50.10 16.06
CA LEU A 15 18.63 -50.06 15.96
C LEU A 15 18.23 -48.96 15.00
N CYS A 16 17.80 -49.36 13.80
CA CYS A 16 17.10 -48.50 12.88
C CYS A 16 15.78 -48.02 13.51
N TRP A 17 15.74 -46.79 13.99
CA TRP A 17 14.51 -46.09 14.30
C TRP A 17 13.95 -45.58 12.99
N MET A 18 13.00 -46.31 12.39
CA MET A 18 12.15 -45.81 11.34
C MET A 18 11.16 -44.78 11.94
N GLY A 19 11.60 -43.54 12.00
CA GLY A 19 10.71 -42.42 12.24
C GLY A 19 9.81 -42.18 11.03
N ASP A 20 8.52 -42.41 11.19
CA ASP A 20 7.47 -42.03 10.25
C ASP A 20 7.54 -40.51 10.01
N SER A 21 8.29 -40.10 9.00
CA SER A 21 8.20 -38.75 8.45
C SER A 21 6.91 -38.67 7.63
N ARG A 22 5.79 -38.45 8.31
CA ARG A 22 4.61 -37.89 7.65
C ARG A 22 5.00 -36.53 7.10
N GLY A 23 5.46 -36.51 5.86
CA GLY A 23 5.69 -35.29 5.11
C GLY A 23 4.41 -34.47 5.15
N LEU A 24 4.48 -33.27 5.75
CA LEU A 24 3.53 -32.22 5.41
C LEU A 24 3.61 -32.07 3.89
N ALA A 25 2.56 -32.53 3.20
CA ALA A 25 2.37 -32.23 1.79
C ALA A 25 2.26 -30.71 1.68
N ALA A 26 3.36 -30.06 1.32
CA ALA A 26 3.33 -28.69 0.82
C ALA A 26 2.31 -28.71 -0.32
N ALA A 27 1.25 -27.93 -0.20
CA ALA A 27 0.28 -27.76 -1.28
C ALA A 27 1.07 -27.31 -2.50
N THR A 28 1.26 -28.22 -3.46
CA THR A 28 1.94 -27.90 -4.71
C THR A 28 1.13 -26.83 -5.41
N ALA A 29 1.77 -25.69 -5.67
CA ALA A 29 1.19 -24.62 -6.47
C ALA A 29 0.56 -25.25 -7.75
N PRO A 30 -0.64 -24.84 -8.15
CA PRO A 30 -1.27 -25.39 -9.35
C PRO A 30 -0.32 -25.21 -10.52
N THR A 31 -0.24 -26.21 -11.39
CA THR A 31 0.57 -26.07 -12.61
C THR A 31 0.07 -24.86 -13.40
N LEU A 32 0.96 -24.16 -14.09
CA LEU A 32 0.65 -22.97 -14.88
C LEU A 32 -0.54 -23.19 -15.84
N SER A 33 -0.65 -24.39 -16.44
CA SER A 33 -1.78 -24.78 -17.28
C SER A 33 -3.10 -24.83 -16.52
N LYS A 34 -3.09 -25.34 -15.30
CA LYS A 34 -4.29 -25.41 -14.45
C LYS A 34 -4.73 -24.01 -14.01
N ALA A 35 -3.78 -23.16 -13.60
CA ALA A 35 -4.05 -21.77 -13.25
C ALA A 35 -4.70 -21.01 -14.41
N LYS A 36 -4.20 -21.19 -15.63
CA LYS A 36 -4.80 -20.63 -16.85
C LYS A 36 -6.24 -21.11 -17.05
N GLN A 37 -6.49 -22.42 -16.99
CA GLN A 37 -7.84 -22.99 -17.16
C GLN A 37 -8.82 -22.44 -16.10
N GLU A 38 -8.40 -22.34 -14.85
CA GLU A 38 -9.22 -21.78 -13.75
C GLU A 38 -9.53 -20.30 -13.96
N ALA A 39 -8.56 -19.51 -14.44
CA ALA A 39 -8.75 -18.11 -14.76
C ALA A 39 -9.72 -17.92 -15.93
N GLU A 40 -9.52 -18.67 -17.03
CA GLU A 40 -10.36 -18.60 -18.23
C GLU A 40 -11.80 -19.06 -17.95
N ALA A 41 -11.98 -20.09 -17.11
CA ALA A 41 -13.30 -20.54 -16.66
C ALA A 41 -14.07 -19.45 -15.88
N LYS A 42 -13.37 -18.50 -15.25
CA LYS A 42 -13.95 -17.33 -14.59
C LYS A 42 -14.04 -16.10 -15.48
N GLY A 43 -13.72 -16.25 -16.78
CA GLY A 43 -13.77 -15.16 -17.77
C GLY A 43 -12.57 -14.18 -17.70
N PHE A 44 -11.46 -14.59 -17.10
CA PHE A 44 -10.23 -13.81 -17.09
C PHE A 44 -9.31 -14.21 -18.26
N ILE A 45 -8.47 -13.26 -18.65
CA ILE A 45 -7.38 -13.46 -19.60
C ILE A 45 -6.11 -13.81 -18.82
N PHE A 46 -5.51 -14.96 -19.12
CA PHE A 46 -4.29 -15.42 -18.47
C PHE A 46 -3.21 -15.74 -19.52
N ILE A 47 -2.10 -15.04 -19.47
CA ILE A 47 -0.93 -15.28 -20.31
C ILE A 47 0.05 -16.14 -19.51
N THR A 48 0.58 -17.19 -20.12
CA THR A 48 1.43 -18.18 -19.41
C THR A 48 2.91 -17.91 -19.55
N ASN A 49 3.32 -17.01 -20.46
CA ASN A 49 4.72 -16.76 -20.74
C ASN A 49 5.02 -15.25 -20.78
N LYS A 50 6.00 -14.83 -20.01
CA LYS A 50 6.49 -13.46 -20.00
C LYS A 50 7.03 -13.01 -21.35
N ASP A 51 7.73 -13.91 -22.06
CA ASP A 51 8.30 -13.59 -23.38
C ASP A 51 7.20 -13.28 -24.40
N GLU A 52 6.04 -13.96 -24.30
CA GLU A 52 4.87 -13.64 -25.14
C GLU A 52 4.41 -12.20 -24.90
N ILE A 53 4.35 -11.76 -23.64
CA ILE A 53 3.99 -10.38 -23.29
C ILE A 53 4.99 -9.41 -23.92
N VAL A 54 6.29 -9.68 -23.82
CA VAL A 54 7.35 -8.81 -24.37
C VAL A 54 7.31 -8.76 -25.88
N VAL A 55 7.11 -9.91 -26.56
CA VAL A 55 7.01 -9.97 -28.03
C VAL A 55 5.83 -9.15 -28.53
N LYS A 56 4.65 -9.35 -27.95
CA LYS A 56 3.44 -8.60 -28.31
C LYS A 56 3.57 -7.11 -27.99
N ALA A 57 4.16 -6.75 -26.85
CA ALA A 57 4.42 -5.37 -26.50
C ALA A 57 5.38 -4.69 -27.50
N LYS A 58 6.34 -5.44 -28.08
CA LYS A 58 7.22 -4.96 -29.14
C LYS A 58 6.46 -4.72 -30.44
N GLU A 59 5.49 -5.57 -30.78
CA GLU A 59 4.58 -5.38 -31.92
C GLU A 59 3.67 -4.17 -31.72
N GLU A 60 3.15 -3.97 -30.50
CA GLU A 60 2.33 -2.83 -30.12
C GLU A 60 3.14 -1.51 -30.19
N GLY A 61 4.39 -1.49 -29.75
CA GLY A 61 5.36 -0.40 -29.87
C GLY A 61 4.98 0.91 -29.16
N LYS A 62 3.85 0.96 -28.45
CA LYS A 62 3.28 2.18 -27.87
C LYS A 62 2.63 1.91 -26.51
N LEU A 63 2.57 2.96 -25.68
CA LEU A 63 1.78 3.03 -24.44
C LEU A 63 1.13 4.40 -24.34
N GLU A 64 -0.16 4.45 -24.06
CA GLU A 64 -0.90 5.68 -23.72
C GLU A 64 -1.47 5.53 -22.31
N ALA A 65 -0.94 6.30 -21.35
CA ALA A 65 -1.25 6.11 -19.93
C ALA A 65 -1.77 7.39 -19.26
N LEU A 66 -2.93 7.30 -18.60
CA LEU A 66 -3.33 8.30 -17.62
C LEU A 66 -2.64 8.01 -16.29
N THR A 67 -1.90 8.99 -15.76
CA THR A 67 -1.10 8.83 -14.55
C THR A 67 -1.27 10.02 -13.60
N PHE A 68 -1.06 9.78 -12.30
CA PHE A 68 -0.99 10.86 -11.31
C PHE A 68 0.41 11.50 -11.23
N LEU A 69 1.41 10.90 -11.89
CA LEU A 69 2.78 11.39 -11.84
C LEU A 69 2.91 12.72 -12.57
N GLU A 70 3.63 13.66 -11.96
CA GLU A 70 3.84 15.01 -12.47
C GLU A 70 5.32 15.34 -12.65
N GLY A 71 5.63 16.32 -13.47
CA GLY A 71 6.94 16.93 -13.59
C GLY A 71 8.10 15.96 -13.74
N SER A 72 9.08 16.07 -12.84
CA SER A 72 10.31 15.25 -12.88
C SER A 72 10.07 13.78 -12.53
N ALA A 73 9.07 13.46 -11.68
CA ALA A 73 8.70 12.09 -11.37
C ALA A 73 8.20 11.36 -12.61
N LYS A 74 7.28 11.98 -13.34
CA LYS A 74 6.74 11.47 -14.62
C LYS A 74 7.85 11.25 -15.63
N LYS A 75 8.70 12.26 -15.84
CA LYS A 75 9.82 12.17 -16.78
C LYS A 75 10.75 11.01 -16.42
N SER A 76 11.18 10.91 -15.18
CA SER A 76 12.11 9.85 -14.74
C SER A 76 11.51 8.46 -14.87
N MET A 77 10.23 8.28 -14.57
CA MET A 77 9.53 7.00 -14.72
C MET A 77 9.47 6.57 -16.19
N ILE A 78 9.16 7.50 -17.10
CA ILE A 78 9.11 7.26 -18.55
C ILE A 78 10.51 6.93 -19.08
N ASP A 79 11.53 7.70 -18.70
CA ASP A 79 12.89 7.51 -19.19
C ASP A 79 13.46 6.14 -18.76
N ALA A 80 13.23 5.75 -17.51
CA ALA A 80 13.64 4.45 -16.98
C ALA A 80 12.87 3.29 -17.64
N PHE A 81 11.56 3.42 -17.82
CA PHE A 81 10.76 2.44 -18.56
C PHE A 81 11.24 2.26 -20.00
N ARG A 82 11.49 3.36 -20.72
CA ARG A 82 12.02 3.33 -22.08
C ARG A 82 13.45 2.78 -22.16
N LYS A 83 14.27 2.98 -21.14
CA LYS A 83 15.60 2.35 -21.08
C LYS A 83 15.47 0.83 -21.00
N LYS A 84 14.49 0.31 -20.26
CA LYS A 84 14.22 -1.13 -20.15
C LYS A 84 13.52 -1.69 -21.38
N TYR A 85 12.63 -0.93 -22.00
CA TYR A 85 11.82 -1.31 -23.16
C TYR A 85 11.96 -0.27 -24.27
N PRO A 86 13.13 -0.22 -24.97
CA PRO A 86 13.44 0.86 -25.92
C PRO A 86 12.56 0.88 -27.17
N PHE A 87 11.81 -0.17 -27.40
CA PHE A 87 10.84 -0.30 -28.49
C PHE A 87 9.49 0.37 -28.19
N VAL A 88 9.27 0.90 -26.99
CA VAL A 88 7.98 1.50 -26.59
C VAL A 88 8.04 3.02 -26.67
N GLN A 89 7.15 3.60 -27.47
CA GLN A 89 6.82 5.03 -27.39
C GLN A 89 5.81 5.24 -26.26
N VAL A 90 6.16 6.03 -25.26
CA VAL A 90 5.30 6.30 -24.10
C VAL A 90 4.68 7.70 -24.23
N ILE A 91 3.36 7.76 -24.17
CA ILE A 91 2.55 8.99 -24.14
C ILE A 91 1.76 8.98 -22.83
N THR A 92 1.88 10.03 -22.04
CA THR A 92 1.18 10.15 -20.77
C THR A 92 0.43 11.48 -20.67
N GLU A 93 -0.70 11.43 -19.97
CA GLU A 93 -1.44 12.61 -19.54
C GLU A 93 -1.71 12.50 -18.05
N GLU A 94 -1.72 13.64 -17.37
CA GLU A 94 -1.98 13.68 -15.92
C GLU A 94 -3.47 13.56 -15.67
N ILE A 95 -3.84 12.85 -14.63
CA ILE A 95 -5.17 12.80 -14.06
C ILE A 95 -5.08 12.97 -12.55
N GLY A 96 -5.72 13.99 -12.02
CA GLY A 96 -5.69 14.32 -10.61
C GLY A 96 -6.92 15.11 -10.18
N GLY A 97 -7.19 15.11 -8.88
CA GLY A 97 -8.38 15.79 -8.35
C GLY A 97 -9.68 15.05 -8.61
N THR A 98 -10.67 15.30 -7.74
CA THR A 98 -11.95 14.59 -7.74
C THR A 98 -12.75 14.80 -9.02
N ASP A 99 -12.74 16.02 -9.55
CA ASP A 99 -13.53 16.39 -10.72
C ASP A 99 -13.05 15.70 -12.00
N GLU A 100 -11.71 15.55 -12.16
CA GLU A 100 -11.15 14.86 -13.32
C GLU A 100 -11.47 13.37 -13.30
N TYR A 101 -11.35 12.72 -12.13
CA TYR A 101 -11.76 11.32 -11.99
C TYR A 101 -13.24 11.12 -12.30
N GLN A 102 -14.11 12.00 -11.79
CA GLN A 102 -15.54 11.93 -12.07
C GLN A 102 -15.84 12.11 -13.57
N ARG A 103 -15.21 13.09 -14.21
CA ARG A 103 -15.33 13.31 -15.66
C ARG A 103 -14.89 12.08 -16.44
N PHE A 104 -13.74 11.49 -16.10
CA PHE A 104 -13.23 10.32 -16.81
C PHE A 104 -14.13 9.09 -16.63
N ILE A 105 -14.72 8.90 -15.45
CA ILE A 105 -15.74 7.86 -15.22
C ILE A 105 -16.94 8.05 -16.14
N LEU A 106 -17.41 9.28 -16.31
CA LEU A 106 -18.52 9.58 -17.25
C LEU A 106 -18.12 9.30 -18.70
N GLU A 107 -16.89 9.57 -19.09
CA GLU A 107 -16.37 9.24 -20.42
C GLU A 107 -16.32 7.73 -20.64
N MET A 108 -15.87 6.95 -19.64
CA MET A 108 -15.89 5.48 -19.68
C MET A 108 -17.33 4.95 -19.82
N LYS A 109 -18.27 5.44 -19.00
CA LYS A 109 -19.71 5.07 -19.06
C LYS A 109 -20.33 5.38 -20.42
N ALA A 110 -19.88 6.45 -21.07
CA ALA A 110 -20.34 6.85 -22.42
C ALA A 110 -19.59 6.12 -23.56
N GLY A 111 -18.65 5.21 -23.26
CA GLY A 111 -17.84 4.50 -24.27
C GLY A 111 -16.87 5.41 -25.05
N ARG A 112 -16.51 6.57 -24.51
CA ARG A 112 -15.63 7.58 -25.15
C ARG A 112 -14.17 7.48 -24.71
N ALA A 113 -13.86 6.79 -23.62
CA ALA A 113 -12.51 6.58 -23.11
C ALA A 113 -11.77 5.49 -23.93
N LYS A 114 -11.45 5.78 -25.21
CA LYS A 114 -10.87 4.79 -26.13
C LYS A 114 -9.37 5.01 -26.42
N ARG A 115 -8.82 6.13 -25.97
CA ARG A 115 -7.45 6.50 -26.26
C ARG A 115 -6.46 5.76 -25.35
N TRP A 116 -6.81 5.58 -24.09
CA TRP A 116 -5.86 5.19 -23.05
C TRP A 116 -5.74 3.68 -22.89
N ASP A 117 -4.53 3.21 -22.62
CA ASP A 117 -4.24 1.80 -22.31
C ASP A 117 -4.32 1.53 -20.80
N THR A 118 -3.76 2.46 -19.99
CA THR A 118 -3.84 2.38 -18.53
C THR A 118 -4.47 3.63 -17.94
N VAL A 119 -5.09 3.46 -16.79
CA VAL A 119 -5.68 4.54 -16.01
C VAL A 119 -5.24 4.46 -14.57
N HIS A 120 -4.90 5.63 -14.01
CA HIS A 120 -4.73 5.78 -12.57
C HIS A 120 -6.08 5.77 -11.87
N ILE A 121 -6.17 5.00 -10.78
CA ILE A 121 -7.39 4.76 -10.02
C ILE A 121 -7.24 5.39 -8.64
N SER A 122 -8.04 6.42 -8.38
CA SER A 122 -8.11 7.03 -7.06
C SER A 122 -8.94 6.19 -6.10
N ASN A 123 -8.52 6.10 -4.83
CA ASN A 123 -9.27 5.41 -3.78
C ASN A 123 -10.69 5.94 -3.58
N GLN A 124 -10.94 7.22 -3.89
CA GLN A 124 -12.25 7.84 -3.72
C GLN A 124 -13.32 7.30 -4.66
N VAL A 125 -12.91 6.81 -5.83
CA VAL A 125 -13.81 6.34 -6.90
C VAL A 125 -13.48 4.91 -7.35
N TYR A 126 -12.67 4.20 -6.56
CA TYR A 126 -12.20 2.87 -6.87
C TYR A 126 -13.29 1.90 -7.33
N ALA A 127 -14.42 1.88 -6.65
CA ALA A 127 -15.52 0.96 -6.90
C ALA A 127 -16.17 1.12 -8.30
N GLU A 128 -15.94 2.24 -8.97
CA GLU A 128 -16.52 2.52 -10.29
C GLU A 128 -15.68 2.01 -11.46
N TYR A 129 -14.39 1.71 -11.25
CA TYR A 129 -13.47 1.33 -12.32
C TYR A 129 -13.55 -0.12 -12.79
N PRO A 130 -13.77 -1.15 -11.94
CA PRO A 130 -13.66 -2.55 -12.34
C PRO A 130 -14.45 -2.94 -13.60
N PRO A 131 -15.67 -2.43 -13.86
CA PRO A 131 -16.44 -2.77 -15.06
C PRO A 131 -15.78 -2.32 -16.38
N PHE A 132 -14.88 -1.34 -16.33
CA PHE A 132 -14.21 -0.74 -17.49
C PHE A 132 -12.80 -1.25 -17.71
N LEU A 133 -12.31 -2.14 -16.84
CA LEU A 133 -10.98 -2.70 -16.92
C LEU A 133 -10.95 -4.01 -17.70
N LYS A 134 -9.85 -4.23 -18.41
CA LYS A 134 -9.59 -5.50 -19.08
C LYS A 134 -9.41 -6.60 -18.05
N LYS A 135 -10.10 -7.70 -18.22
CA LYS A 135 -10.15 -8.81 -17.26
C LYS A 135 -8.87 -9.67 -17.32
N PHE A 136 -7.70 -9.08 -17.19
CA PHE A 136 -6.48 -9.84 -16.97
C PHE A 136 -6.48 -10.46 -15.57
N ASP A 137 -6.06 -11.71 -15.46
CA ASP A 137 -5.72 -12.31 -14.16
C ASP A 137 -4.30 -11.92 -13.76
N ILE A 138 -4.08 -10.63 -13.48
CA ILE A 138 -2.77 -10.13 -13.05
C ILE A 138 -2.34 -10.82 -11.75
N LEU A 139 -3.27 -11.05 -10.81
CA LEU A 139 -2.99 -11.76 -9.57
C LEU A 139 -2.48 -13.18 -9.84
N GLY A 140 -3.20 -13.96 -10.64
CA GLY A 140 -2.78 -15.31 -10.98
C GLY A 140 -1.47 -15.35 -11.76
N MET A 141 -1.26 -14.42 -12.70
CA MET A 141 0.02 -14.29 -13.41
C MET A 141 1.18 -13.93 -12.47
N ALA A 142 0.93 -13.12 -11.44
CA ALA A 142 1.91 -12.78 -10.41
C ALA A 142 2.23 -13.98 -9.51
N GLU A 143 1.21 -14.69 -9.03
CA GLU A 143 1.34 -15.91 -8.20
C GLU A 143 2.10 -17.04 -8.91
N GLN A 144 1.97 -17.11 -10.24
CA GLN A 144 2.68 -18.09 -11.09
C GLN A 144 4.03 -17.58 -11.63
N GLY A 145 4.47 -16.39 -11.24
CA GLY A 145 5.77 -15.82 -11.65
C GLY A 145 5.85 -15.39 -13.12
N VAL A 146 4.71 -15.26 -13.82
CA VAL A 146 4.65 -14.73 -15.20
C VAL A 146 4.87 -13.23 -15.19
N LEU A 147 4.29 -12.51 -14.23
CA LEU A 147 4.57 -11.11 -13.96
C LEU A 147 5.33 -10.99 -12.64
N ASN A 148 6.38 -10.18 -12.64
CA ASN A 148 7.13 -9.88 -11.41
C ASN A 148 6.45 -8.76 -10.62
N ILE A 149 5.23 -9.03 -10.19
CA ILE A 149 4.39 -8.15 -9.37
C ILE A 149 4.16 -8.85 -8.03
N PRO A 150 4.44 -8.23 -6.87
CA PRO A 150 4.07 -8.84 -5.59
C PRO A 150 2.56 -9.05 -5.50
N ALA A 151 2.12 -10.28 -5.22
CA ALA A 151 0.69 -10.62 -5.20
C ALA A 151 -0.12 -9.73 -4.23
N GLN A 152 0.52 -9.27 -3.14
CA GLN A 152 -0.11 -8.41 -2.12
C GLN A 152 -0.58 -7.05 -2.67
N VAL A 153 0.05 -6.54 -3.75
CA VAL A 153 -0.34 -5.25 -4.33
C VAL A 153 -1.43 -5.38 -5.39
N VAL A 154 -1.83 -6.60 -5.74
CA VAL A 154 -2.92 -6.84 -6.70
C VAL A 154 -4.24 -7.01 -5.97
N ASP A 155 -5.29 -6.39 -6.48
CA ASP A 155 -6.65 -6.56 -5.95
C ASP A 155 -7.09 -8.04 -6.00
N SER A 156 -7.35 -8.62 -4.84
CA SER A 156 -7.75 -10.02 -4.68
C SER A 156 -9.12 -10.34 -5.30
N ASN A 157 -10.02 -9.35 -5.37
CA ASN A 157 -11.37 -9.53 -5.90
C ASN A 157 -11.43 -9.37 -7.42
N ASN A 158 -10.91 -8.25 -7.91
CA ASN A 158 -10.97 -7.92 -9.35
C ASN A 158 -9.78 -8.51 -10.13
N ARG A 159 -8.70 -8.87 -9.45
CA ARG A 159 -7.49 -9.55 -9.97
C ARG A 159 -6.70 -8.79 -11.05
N ASN A 160 -7.10 -7.56 -11.38
CA ASN A 160 -6.59 -6.75 -12.50
C ASN A 160 -6.27 -5.29 -12.15
N ILE A 161 -6.29 -4.95 -10.86
CA ILE A 161 -5.90 -3.63 -10.37
C ILE A 161 -4.62 -3.79 -9.55
N VAL A 162 -3.61 -2.97 -9.83
CA VAL A 162 -2.30 -3.03 -9.18
C VAL A 162 -2.05 -1.75 -8.40
N SER A 163 -1.85 -1.86 -7.08
CA SER A 163 -1.45 -0.73 -6.24
C SER A 163 0.05 -0.52 -6.28
N LYS A 164 0.48 0.63 -6.71
CA LYS A 164 1.91 1.01 -6.77
C LYS A 164 2.40 1.73 -5.53
N GLY A 165 1.48 2.21 -4.68
CA GLY A 165 1.82 2.93 -3.46
C GLY A 165 0.90 2.58 -2.30
N THR A 166 1.40 2.75 -1.09
CA THR A 166 0.63 2.59 0.14
C THR A 166 0.73 3.84 1.00
N GLN A 167 -0.27 4.06 1.83
CA GLN A 167 -0.27 5.14 2.82
C GLN A 167 -0.09 4.54 4.21
N VAL A 168 0.81 5.13 4.98
CA VAL A 168 1.17 4.71 6.33
C VAL A 168 0.88 5.84 7.31
N ALA A 169 0.32 5.52 8.47
CA ALA A 169 0.07 6.50 9.51
C ALA A 169 1.16 6.45 10.60
N VAL A 170 1.60 7.64 11.00
CA VAL A 170 2.63 7.87 12.04
C VAL A 170 2.18 8.96 13.01
N ALA A 171 2.79 9.04 14.18
CA ALA A 171 2.75 10.27 14.97
C ALA A 171 3.78 11.28 14.42
N ALA A 172 3.43 12.56 14.43
CA ALA A 172 4.38 13.65 14.22
C ALA A 172 4.61 14.39 15.54
N TYR A 173 5.83 14.85 15.80
CA TYR A 173 6.12 15.61 17.02
C TYR A 173 7.18 16.69 16.79
N ASN A 174 7.14 17.72 17.64
CA ASN A 174 8.17 18.75 17.68
C ASN A 174 9.19 18.38 18.75
N LYS A 175 10.40 17.95 18.34
CA LYS A 175 11.48 17.49 19.25
C LYS A 175 12.02 18.56 20.20
N LYS A 176 11.72 19.84 19.95
CA LYS A 176 12.07 20.94 20.88
C LYS A 176 11.09 21.04 22.03
N LEU A 177 9.87 20.48 21.90
CA LEU A 177 8.80 20.54 22.90
C LEU A 177 8.58 19.24 23.64
N ILE A 178 8.80 18.11 22.97
CA ILE A 178 8.69 16.78 23.56
C ILE A 178 9.88 15.91 23.13
N PRO A 179 10.67 15.36 24.06
CA PRO A 179 11.78 14.49 23.74
C PRO A 179 11.28 13.13 23.21
N ALA A 180 12.06 12.50 22.32
CA ALA A 180 11.67 11.29 21.60
C ALA A 180 11.22 10.14 22.51
N GLU A 181 11.89 9.95 23.66
CA GLU A 181 11.58 8.90 24.64
C GLU A 181 10.22 9.08 25.34
N LYS A 182 9.61 10.27 25.27
CA LYS A 182 8.27 10.55 25.79
C LYS A 182 7.18 10.44 24.74
N VAL A 183 7.55 10.29 23.45
CA VAL A 183 6.58 10.11 22.37
C VAL A 183 6.03 8.67 22.41
N PRO A 184 4.70 8.48 22.38
CA PRO A 184 4.13 7.13 22.33
C PRO A 184 4.62 6.33 21.12
N THR A 185 4.96 5.05 21.33
CA THR A 185 5.29 4.07 20.29
C THR A 185 4.13 3.17 19.91
N THR A 186 3.04 3.25 20.68
CA THR A 186 1.78 2.53 20.44
C THR A 186 0.60 3.49 20.48
N TRP A 187 -0.50 3.10 19.87
CA TRP A 187 -1.74 3.90 19.89
C TRP A 187 -2.28 4.04 21.31
N GLU A 188 -2.28 2.96 22.07
CA GLU A 188 -2.72 2.97 23.49
C GLU A 188 -1.83 3.86 24.37
N GLY A 189 -0.60 4.14 23.94
CA GLY A 189 0.30 5.06 24.66
C GLY A 189 -0.29 6.46 24.84
N PHE A 190 -1.15 6.93 23.92
CA PHE A 190 -1.86 8.21 24.03
C PHE A 190 -2.93 8.25 25.13
N LEU A 191 -3.31 7.08 25.66
CA LEU A 191 -4.30 6.98 26.75
C LEU A 191 -3.69 7.18 28.15
N LYS A 192 -2.36 7.30 28.24
CA LYS A 192 -1.69 7.55 29.53
C LYS A 192 -2.11 8.89 30.13
N PRO A 193 -2.16 9.00 31.48
CA PRO A 193 -2.60 10.24 32.16
C PRO A 193 -1.82 11.50 31.77
N GLU A 194 -0.52 11.38 31.45
CA GLU A 194 0.32 12.51 31.04
C GLU A 194 -0.14 13.20 29.75
N PHE A 195 -0.91 12.53 28.91
CA PHE A 195 -1.45 13.06 27.66
C PHE A 195 -2.84 13.69 27.80
N LYS A 196 -3.44 13.68 29.00
CA LYS A 196 -4.76 14.26 29.22
C LYS A 196 -4.73 15.80 29.16
N GLY A 197 -5.76 16.38 28.55
CA GLY A 197 -6.01 17.82 28.58
C GLY A 197 -5.21 18.61 27.53
N ARG A 198 -5.52 18.45 26.24
CA ARG A 198 -4.94 19.24 25.13
C ARG A 198 -3.43 19.04 24.93
N LYS A 199 -2.88 17.89 25.31
CA LYS A 199 -1.44 17.58 25.20
C LYS A 199 -1.02 17.08 23.84
N PHE A 200 -1.98 16.68 23.00
CA PHE A 200 -1.74 16.24 21.63
C PHE A 200 -2.90 16.63 20.72
N VAL A 201 -2.64 16.51 19.43
CA VAL A 201 -3.56 16.87 18.35
C VAL A 201 -4.11 15.61 17.69
N VAL A 202 -5.38 15.63 17.28
CA VAL A 202 -6.05 14.54 16.54
C VAL A 202 -6.81 15.10 15.35
N ASP A 203 -6.72 14.47 14.20
CA ASP A 203 -7.54 14.83 13.03
C ASP A 203 -9.00 14.41 13.25
N VAL A 204 -9.93 15.32 13.02
CA VAL A 204 -11.38 15.04 13.07
C VAL A 204 -11.82 14.00 12.03
N ARG A 205 -10.98 13.71 11.04
CA ARG A 205 -11.19 12.66 10.04
C ARG A 205 -10.35 11.44 10.43
N PRO A 206 -10.89 10.45 11.12
CA PRO A 206 -10.12 9.40 11.78
C PRO A 206 -9.67 8.28 10.84
N LEU A 207 -9.16 8.60 9.64
CA LEU A 207 -8.70 7.58 8.68
C LEU A 207 -7.62 6.68 9.27
N SER A 208 -6.67 7.26 10.01
CA SER A 208 -5.58 6.50 10.63
C SER A 208 -6.09 5.54 11.72
N VAL A 209 -7.08 5.99 12.50
CA VAL A 209 -7.72 5.16 13.53
C VAL A 209 -8.60 4.07 12.88
N ALA A 210 -9.33 4.39 11.81
CA ALA A 210 -10.11 3.40 11.08
C ALA A 210 -9.24 2.28 10.49
N ASN A 211 -8.01 2.61 10.11
CA ASN A 211 -7.04 1.63 9.63
C ASN A 211 -6.44 0.74 10.75
N LEU A 212 -6.87 0.87 12.00
CA LEU A 212 -6.56 -0.09 13.08
C LEU A 212 -7.54 -1.28 13.11
N VAL A 213 -8.71 -1.14 12.50
CA VAL A 213 -9.75 -2.20 12.49
C VAL A 213 -9.23 -3.54 11.98
N PRO A 214 -8.39 -3.63 10.93
CA PRO A 214 -7.82 -4.91 10.50
C PRO A 214 -7.05 -5.67 11.58
N ALA A 215 -6.31 -4.97 12.44
CA ALA A 215 -5.52 -5.60 13.50
C ALA A 215 -6.30 -5.76 14.81
N TRP A 216 -7.18 -4.83 15.14
CA TRP A 216 -7.83 -4.76 16.44
C TRP A 216 -9.27 -5.26 16.45
N GLY A 217 -9.92 -5.29 15.30
CA GLY A 217 -11.37 -5.40 15.20
C GLY A 217 -12.09 -4.06 15.48
N LEU A 218 -13.34 -3.97 15.02
CA LEU A 218 -14.11 -2.73 15.08
C LEU A 218 -14.39 -2.30 16.53
N GLU A 219 -14.79 -3.22 17.40
CA GLU A 219 -15.19 -2.91 18.79
C GLU A 219 -14.02 -2.32 19.59
N LYS A 220 -12.83 -2.94 19.54
CA LYS A 220 -11.64 -2.39 20.22
C LYS A 220 -11.27 -1.01 19.66
N THR A 221 -11.41 -0.82 18.36
CA THR A 221 -11.11 0.48 17.71
C THR A 221 -12.10 1.57 18.16
N LEU A 222 -13.38 1.24 18.31
CA LEU A 222 -14.39 2.17 18.80
C LEU A 222 -14.18 2.50 20.30
N ASP A 223 -13.82 1.52 21.12
CA ASP A 223 -13.46 1.73 22.53
C ASP A 223 -12.25 2.67 22.65
N PHE A 224 -11.21 2.44 21.86
CA PHE A 224 -10.06 3.32 21.78
C PHE A 224 -10.46 4.76 21.38
N ALA A 225 -11.32 4.91 20.38
CA ALA A 225 -11.79 6.21 19.94
C ALA A 225 -12.53 6.99 21.06
N ARG A 226 -13.40 6.32 21.84
CA ARG A 226 -14.06 6.93 23.01
C ARG A 226 -13.05 7.38 24.06
N LYS A 227 -12.07 6.53 24.38
CA LYS A 227 -11.00 6.83 25.35
C LYS A 227 -10.11 7.99 24.87
N ILE A 228 -9.83 8.11 23.57
CA ILE A 228 -9.12 9.27 23.01
C ILE A 228 -9.93 10.56 23.22
N ALA A 229 -11.25 10.53 23.01
CA ALA A 229 -12.09 11.71 23.28
C ALA A 229 -12.06 12.11 24.78
N GLU A 230 -12.03 11.13 25.70
CA GLU A 230 -11.88 11.36 27.16
C GLU A 230 -10.55 11.98 27.55
N GLN A 231 -9.50 11.82 26.71
CA GLN A 231 -8.21 12.51 26.90
C GLN A 231 -8.32 14.02 26.61
N LYS A 232 -9.41 14.47 25.97
CA LYS A 232 -9.63 15.88 25.61
C LYS A 232 -8.50 16.46 24.73
N PRO A 233 -8.13 15.84 23.60
CA PRO A 233 -7.09 16.34 22.71
C PRO A 233 -7.51 17.65 22.05
N VAL A 234 -6.59 18.26 21.29
CA VAL A 234 -6.94 19.32 20.35
C VAL A 234 -7.41 18.70 19.04
N TRP A 235 -8.64 19.00 18.68
CA TRP A 235 -9.23 18.53 17.42
C TRP A 235 -8.90 19.49 16.28
N VAL A 236 -8.34 18.98 15.19
CA VAL A 236 -7.94 19.75 14.02
C VAL A 236 -8.39 19.09 12.73
N ARG A 237 -8.23 19.78 11.61
CA ARG A 237 -8.49 19.24 10.30
C ARG A 237 -7.23 19.23 9.45
N GLY A 238 -6.68 18.03 9.26
CA GLY A 238 -5.63 17.75 8.29
C GLY A 238 -4.22 18.20 8.67
N SER A 239 -3.33 17.97 7.73
CA SER A 239 -1.88 18.16 7.85
C SER A 239 -1.43 19.64 7.90
N ARG A 240 -2.32 20.61 7.64
CA ARG A 240 -2.00 22.06 7.77
C ARG A 240 -1.46 22.43 9.14
N THR A 241 -1.84 21.66 10.17
CA THR A 241 -1.34 21.83 11.55
C THR A 241 0.17 21.54 11.69
N LEU A 242 0.79 20.85 10.73
CA LEU A 242 2.24 20.58 10.78
C LEU A 242 3.08 21.86 10.73
N ALA A 243 2.64 22.89 10.02
CA ALA A 243 3.31 24.19 10.02
C ALA A 243 3.25 24.85 11.42
N SER A 244 2.08 24.84 12.07
CA SER A 244 1.92 25.31 13.45
C SER A 244 2.77 24.49 14.45
N MET A 245 2.89 23.17 14.24
CA MET A 245 3.77 22.32 15.05
C MET A 245 5.25 22.71 14.89
N ALA A 246 5.70 22.99 13.68
CA ALA A 246 7.08 23.45 13.43
C ALA A 246 7.38 24.77 14.16
N LEU A 247 6.39 25.65 14.26
CA LEU A 247 6.48 26.91 14.99
C LEU A 247 6.32 26.79 16.52
N GLY A 248 6.02 25.58 17.02
CA GLY A 248 5.94 25.30 18.46
C GLY A 248 4.54 25.43 19.07
N GLU A 249 3.49 25.58 18.28
CA GLU A 249 2.11 25.67 18.78
C GLU A 249 1.62 24.33 19.36
N TYR A 250 2.05 23.20 18.75
CA TYR A 250 1.68 21.85 19.19
C TYR A 250 2.93 20.97 19.31
N SER A 251 2.97 20.11 20.33
CA SER A 251 4.10 19.23 20.58
C SER A 251 3.98 17.87 19.89
N LEU A 252 2.75 17.34 19.72
CA LEU A 252 2.51 15.96 19.31
C LEU A 252 1.20 15.85 18.53
N PHE A 253 1.21 15.09 17.41
CA PHE A 253 0.04 14.79 16.57
C PHE A 253 -0.10 13.27 16.40
N MET A 254 -1.26 12.72 16.72
CA MET A 254 -1.56 11.30 16.62
C MET A 254 -2.10 10.95 15.22
N GLY A 255 -1.37 10.13 14.47
CA GLY A 255 -1.93 9.44 13.30
C GLY A 255 -2.04 10.27 12.01
N LEU A 256 -0.95 10.84 11.53
CA LEU A 256 -0.86 11.52 10.22
C LEU A 256 -0.32 10.58 9.13
N ASN A 257 -0.64 10.88 7.88
CA ASN A 257 0.03 10.25 6.75
C ASN A 257 1.52 10.61 6.75
N ILE A 258 2.39 9.60 6.67
CA ILE A 258 3.84 9.76 6.71
C ILE A 258 4.35 10.69 5.60
N ALA A 259 3.81 10.62 4.38
CA ALA A 259 4.19 11.50 3.27
C ALA A 259 4.01 12.97 3.65
N SER A 260 2.87 13.33 4.26
CA SER A 260 2.62 14.71 4.71
C SER A 260 3.61 15.17 5.79
N VAL A 261 4.05 14.25 6.67
CA VAL A 261 5.04 14.57 7.70
C VAL A 261 6.42 14.79 7.08
N LEU A 262 6.84 13.92 6.16
CA LEU A 262 8.12 14.03 5.45
C LEU A 262 8.19 15.29 4.58
N GLU A 263 7.10 15.63 3.88
CA GLU A 263 7.01 16.90 3.13
C GLU A 263 7.11 18.12 4.04
N ALA A 264 6.47 18.07 5.22
CA ALA A 264 6.55 19.15 6.18
C ALA A 264 7.95 19.26 6.77
N GLN A 265 8.62 18.14 7.08
CA GLN A 265 10.01 18.12 7.53
C GLN A 265 10.96 18.76 6.50
N ALA A 266 10.78 18.44 5.21
CA ALA A 266 11.59 19.02 4.12
C ALA A 266 11.46 20.55 4.03
N LYS A 267 10.31 21.11 4.43
CA LYS A 267 10.01 22.56 4.42
C LYS A 267 10.29 23.22 5.79
N ASP A 268 10.53 22.45 6.83
CA ASP A 268 10.74 22.95 8.20
C ASP A 268 12.15 23.52 8.39
N LEU A 269 12.28 24.84 8.24
CA LEU A 269 13.52 25.58 8.46
C LEU A 269 14.03 25.47 9.91
N THR A 270 13.13 25.18 10.86
CA THR A 270 13.49 25.05 12.28
C THR A 270 14.06 23.68 12.64
N LYS A 271 13.91 22.69 11.72
CA LYS A 271 14.32 21.28 11.88
C LYS A 271 13.78 20.67 13.17
N SER A 272 12.57 21.05 13.55
CA SER A 272 11.93 20.64 14.80
C SER A 272 11.02 19.43 14.64
N LEU A 273 10.48 19.21 13.44
CA LEU A 273 9.53 18.12 13.18
C LEU A 273 10.23 16.77 13.06
N GLU A 274 9.68 15.79 13.76
CA GLU A 274 10.08 14.39 13.69
C GLU A 274 8.85 13.48 13.60
N LEU A 275 9.05 12.22 13.23
CA LEU A 275 7.99 11.22 13.18
C LEU A 275 8.30 10.02 14.09
N GLN A 276 7.23 9.34 14.54
CA GLN A 276 7.28 8.12 15.31
C GLN A 276 6.26 7.13 14.75
N PHE A 277 6.69 5.93 14.41
CA PHE A 277 5.76 4.84 14.08
C PHE A 277 4.99 4.41 15.32
N LEU A 278 3.67 4.27 15.15
CA LEU A 278 2.76 3.76 16.19
C LEU A 278 2.39 2.32 15.84
N GLU A 279 2.58 1.40 16.76
CA GLU A 279 2.27 -0.01 16.54
C GLU A 279 0.88 -0.40 17.08
N PRO A 280 0.12 -1.24 16.33
CA PRO A 280 0.39 -1.70 14.97
C PRO A 280 0.37 -0.56 13.95
N VAL A 281 1.25 -0.63 12.94
CA VAL A 281 1.38 0.41 11.92
C VAL A 281 0.21 0.32 10.93
N PRO A 282 -0.65 1.36 10.84
CA PRO A 282 -1.75 1.35 9.88
C PRO A 282 -1.26 1.52 8.46
N VAL A 283 -1.67 0.60 7.60
CA VAL A 283 -1.32 0.58 6.17
C VAL A 283 -2.59 0.46 5.34
N ARG A 284 -2.72 1.28 4.31
CA ARG A 284 -3.77 1.17 3.30
C ARG A 284 -3.23 1.39 1.90
N PHE A 285 -3.89 0.85 0.90
CA PHE A 285 -3.53 1.14 -0.49
C PHE A 285 -3.78 2.62 -0.81
N GLY A 286 -2.83 3.22 -1.53
CA GLY A 286 -2.85 4.64 -1.88
C GLY A 286 -3.23 4.87 -3.32
N SER A 287 -2.37 4.51 -4.22
CA SER A 287 -2.50 4.73 -5.65
C SER A 287 -2.46 3.42 -6.41
N ALA A 288 -3.37 3.24 -7.36
CA ALA A 288 -3.48 2.03 -8.14
C ALA A 288 -3.67 2.35 -9.62
N ASP A 289 -3.33 1.39 -10.48
CA ASP A 289 -3.54 1.47 -11.92
C ASP A 289 -4.22 0.19 -12.43
N GLY A 290 -4.92 0.31 -13.56
CA GLY A 290 -5.51 -0.82 -14.27
C GLY A 290 -5.42 -0.64 -15.77
N VAL A 291 -5.49 -1.74 -16.52
CA VAL A 291 -5.57 -1.75 -18.00
C VAL A 291 -7.01 -1.56 -18.42
N LEU A 292 -7.30 -0.56 -19.27
CA LEU A 292 -8.66 -0.32 -19.77
C LEU A 292 -9.11 -1.46 -20.71
N ALA A 293 -10.41 -1.76 -20.69
CA ALA A 293 -11.00 -2.76 -21.60
C ALA A 293 -10.86 -2.35 -23.07
N THR A 294 -10.81 -1.04 -23.33
CA THR A 294 -10.63 -0.43 -24.64
C THR A 294 -9.19 -0.27 -25.08
N ALA A 295 -8.21 -0.65 -24.26
CA ALA A 295 -6.79 -0.49 -24.52
C ALA A 295 -6.37 -1.18 -25.83
N ALA A 296 -5.63 -0.43 -26.66
CA ALA A 296 -5.04 -0.95 -27.90
C ALA A 296 -3.70 -1.68 -27.65
N HIS A 297 -2.93 -1.24 -26.63
CA HIS A 297 -1.57 -1.72 -26.36
C HIS A 297 -1.53 -2.45 -25.00
N THR A 298 -2.26 -3.56 -24.91
CA THR A 298 -2.54 -4.23 -23.64
C THR A 298 -1.34 -4.95 -23.02
N HIS A 299 -0.42 -5.45 -23.84
CA HIS A 299 0.80 -6.12 -23.37
C HIS A 299 1.83 -5.09 -22.87
N THR A 300 1.96 -3.97 -23.57
CA THR A 300 2.77 -2.84 -23.11
C THR A 300 2.23 -2.26 -21.79
N ALA A 301 0.91 -2.20 -21.65
CA ALA A 301 0.26 -1.81 -20.41
C ALA A 301 0.60 -2.76 -19.23
N LEU A 302 0.63 -4.08 -19.44
CA LEU A 302 1.07 -5.03 -18.43
C LEU A 302 2.53 -4.80 -18.01
N LEU A 303 3.43 -4.54 -18.96
CA LEU A 303 4.84 -4.21 -18.67
C LEU A 303 4.97 -2.91 -17.88
N TRP A 304 4.11 -1.92 -18.16
CA TRP A 304 4.07 -0.67 -17.44
C TRP A 304 3.62 -0.84 -15.98
N LEU A 305 2.56 -1.61 -15.73
CA LEU A 305 2.11 -1.92 -14.37
C LEU A 305 3.20 -2.65 -13.57
N GLU A 306 3.85 -3.65 -14.18
CA GLU A 306 4.95 -4.38 -13.55
C GLU A 306 6.15 -3.48 -13.26
N PHE A 307 6.48 -2.55 -14.17
CA PHE A 307 7.61 -1.65 -13.97
C PHE A 307 7.40 -0.71 -12.79
N GLN A 308 6.19 -0.15 -12.63
CA GLN A 308 5.89 0.77 -11.53
C GLN A 308 6.03 0.10 -10.15
N VAL A 309 5.82 -1.20 -10.04
CA VAL A 309 6.00 -1.99 -8.81
C VAL A 309 7.32 -2.77 -8.79
N SER A 310 8.26 -2.45 -9.66
CA SER A 310 9.64 -2.94 -9.57
C SER A 310 10.45 -2.10 -8.59
N ALA A 311 11.61 -2.61 -8.12
CA ALA A 311 12.50 -1.85 -7.25
C ALA A 311 12.90 -0.50 -7.87
N GLU A 312 13.25 -0.47 -9.18
CA GLU A 312 13.60 0.76 -9.90
C GLU A 312 12.42 1.74 -9.95
N GLY A 313 11.21 1.26 -10.24
CA GLY A 313 9.99 2.09 -10.23
C GLY A 313 9.70 2.70 -8.87
N GLN A 314 9.88 1.92 -7.80
CA GLN A 314 9.68 2.37 -6.42
C GLN A 314 10.71 3.40 -5.98
N GLU A 315 11.99 3.22 -6.32
CA GLU A 315 13.04 4.22 -6.06
C GLU A 315 12.74 5.56 -6.74
N ILE A 316 12.17 5.53 -7.95
CA ILE A 316 11.75 6.75 -8.65
C ILE A 316 10.58 7.41 -7.92
N LEU A 317 9.56 6.65 -7.50
CA LEU A 317 8.43 7.19 -6.73
C LEU A 317 8.93 7.88 -5.45
N ASP A 318 9.74 7.20 -4.65
CA ASP A 318 10.24 7.71 -3.37
C ASP A 318 11.20 8.91 -3.52
N LYS A 319 11.90 9.02 -4.65
CA LYS A 319 12.80 10.15 -4.94
C LYS A 319 12.05 11.46 -5.11
N TYR A 320 10.85 11.43 -5.66
CA TYR A 320 10.08 12.63 -6.01
C TYR A 320 8.87 12.87 -5.14
N GLY A 321 8.32 11.79 -4.54
CA GLY A 321 7.24 11.84 -3.56
C GLY A 321 7.65 11.07 -2.31
N PRO A 322 8.03 11.75 -1.22
CA PRO A 322 8.48 11.06 0.00
C PRO A 322 7.44 10.04 0.48
N ALA A 323 7.83 8.76 0.51
CA ALA A 323 6.96 7.65 0.90
C ALA A 323 5.73 7.41 -0.02
N ASP A 324 5.86 7.68 -1.32
CA ASP A 324 4.84 7.35 -2.34
C ASP A 324 4.89 5.87 -2.78
N GLY A 325 5.97 5.17 -2.46
CA GLY A 325 6.13 3.75 -2.73
C GLY A 325 5.23 2.85 -1.87
N SER A 326 5.39 1.54 -2.05
CA SER A 326 4.59 0.53 -1.36
C SER A 326 5.37 -0.16 -0.26
N VAL A 327 4.74 -0.37 0.91
CA VAL A 327 5.29 -1.20 1.99
C VAL A 327 5.53 -2.66 1.57
N TYR A 328 4.88 -3.12 0.51
CA TYR A 328 4.94 -4.51 0.03
C TYR A 328 5.95 -4.71 -1.10
N VAL A 329 6.59 -3.65 -1.58
CA VAL A 329 7.51 -3.73 -2.73
C VAL A 329 8.94 -3.47 -2.28
N ALA A 330 9.85 -4.39 -2.60
CA ALA A 330 11.28 -4.21 -2.39
C ALA A 330 11.79 -2.99 -3.18
N GLY A 331 12.73 -2.22 -2.59
CA GLY A 331 13.23 -0.98 -3.17
C GLY A 331 12.47 0.27 -2.71
N SER A 332 11.26 0.13 -2.15
CA SER A 332 10.55 1.24 -1.53
C SER A 332 11.16 1.63 -0.18
N ALA A 333 11.25 2.93 0.07
CA ALA A 333 11.66 3.48 1.36
C ALA A 333 10.72 3.02 2.48
N LEU A 334 9.39 3.01 2.23
CA LEU A 334 8.40 2.52 3.18
C LEU A 334 8.63 1.05 3.56
N ASN A 335 8.93 0.17 2.60
CA ASN A 335 9.24 -1.24 2.89
C ASN A 335 10.42 -1.36 3.85
N THR A 336 11.44 -0.51 3.70
CA THR A 336 12.60 -0.49 4.59
C THR A 336 12.27 0.06 5.97
N MET A 337 11.52 1.17 6.04
CA MET A 337 11.18 1.86 7.29
C MET A 337 10.31 1.03 8.25
N ILE A 338 9.42 0.19 7.69
CA ILE A 338 8.48 -0.60 8.52
C ILE A 338 8.94 -2.03 8.78
N ARG A 339 10.14 -2.41 8.32
CA ARG A 339 10.65 -3.78 8.46
C ARG A 339 10.60 -4.26 9.91
N GLY A 340 9.97 -5.42 10.13
CA GLY A 340 9.82 -6.03 11.45
C GLY A 340 8.75 -5.42 12.34
N LYS A 341 8.00 -4.41 11.88
CA LYS A 341 6.89 -3.83 12.66
C LYS A 341 5.58 -4.58 12.42
N PRO A 342 4.76 -4.76 13.47
CA PRO A 342 3.41 -5.29 13.30
C PRO A 342 2.55 -4.30 12.50
N LEU A 343 1.87 -4.80 11.47
CA LEU A 343 1.04 -3.98 10.59
C LEU A 343 -0.44 -4.16 10.87
N SER A 344 -1.21 -3.09 10.70
CA SER A 344 -2.65 -3.13 10.52
C SER A 344 -2.96 -2.81 9.05
N SER A 345 -3.03 -3.86 8.22
CA SER A 345 -3.13 -3.72 6.77
C SER A 345 -4.58 -3.75 6.31
N LEU A 346 -5.04 -2.64 5.77
CA LEU A 346 -6.32 -2.57 5.07
C LEU A 346 -6.15 -3.21 3.69
N ASN A 347 -6.58 -4.46 3.55
CA ASN A 347 -6.57 -5.17 2.28
C ASN A 347 -7.74 -4.75 1.37
N TRP A 348 -7.75 -5.25 0.14
CA TRP A 348 -8.76 -4.92 -0.86
C TRP A 348 -10.18 -5.30 -0.44
N ASP A 349 -10.36 -6.43 0.27
CA ASP A 349 -11.66 -6.89 0.75
C ASP A 349 -12.27 -5.97 1.81
N LEU A 350 -11.41 -5.40 2.65
CA LEU A 350 -11.79 -4.54 3.76
C LEU A 350 -11.97 -3.07 3.34
N GLN A 351 -11.37 -2.65 2.21
CA GLN A 351 -11.41 -1.28 1.72
C GLN A 351 -12.85 -0.73 1.60
N LYS A 352 -13.79 -1.55 1.17
CA LYS A 352 -15.22 -1.20 1.04
C LYS A 352 -15.90 -0.79 2.36
N ASN A 353 -15.34 -1.19 3.49
CA ASN A 353 -15.90 -0.92 4.81
C ASN A 353 -15.34 0.37 5.43
N LEU A 354 -14.30 0.96 4.84
CA LEU A 354 -13.55 2.05 5.44
C LEU A 354 -14.43 3.26 5.79
N ASP A 355 -15.30 3.69 4.88
CA ASP A 355 -16.18 4.85 5.10
C ASP A 355 -17.16 4.61 6.25
N GLN A 356 -17.68 3.37 6.36
CA GLN A 356 -18.55 2.98 7.46
C GLN A 356 -17.80 3.02 8.80
N TRP A 357 -16.56 2.52 8.83
CA TRP A 357 -15.73 2.57 10.04
C TRP A 357 -15.39 3.99 10.44
N VAL A 358 -15.00 4.83 9.49
CA VAL A 358 -14.76 6.26 9.73
C VAL A 358 -15.97 6.92 10.34
N LYS A 359 -17.18 6.70 9.81
CA LYS A 359 -18.43 7.25 10.36
C LYS A 359 -18.66 6.82 11.81
N LYS A 360 -18.52 5.52 12.11
CA LYS A 360 -18.69 4.98 13.48
C LYS A 360 -17.65 5.55 14.46
N ILE A 361 -16.41 5.78 14.00
CA ILE A 361 -15.36 6.35 14.84
C ILE A 361 -15.63 7.84 15.10
N VAL A 362 -16.11 8.59 14.11
CA VAL A 362 -16.54 9.99 14.32
C VAL A 362 -17.68 10.05 15.34
N GLU A 363 -18.65 9.14 15.29
CA GLU A 363 -19.69 9.02 16.30
C GLU A 363 -19.11 8.70 17.70
N ALA A 364 -18.12 7.78 17.76
CA ALA A 364 -17.43 7.43 19.01
C ALA A 364 -16.61 8.58 19.61
N TYR A 365 -16.11 9.51 18.79
CA TYR A 365 -15.48 10.75 19.29
C TYR A 365 -16.45 11.71 19.97
N GLY A 366 -17.77 11.52 19.78
CA GLY A 366 -18.80 12.33 20.44
C GLY A 366 -18.91 13.76 19.90
N PHE A 367 -18.48 14.00 18.66
CA PHE A 367 -18.73 15.32 18.05
C PHE A 367 -20.23 15.56 17.94
N PRO A 368 -20.71 16.78 18.28
CA PRO A 368 -22.08 17.15 18.02
C PRO A 368 -22.36 16.99 16.53
N MET A 369 -23.35 16.17 16.19
CA MET A 369 -23.83 16.08 14.81
C MET A 369 -24.23 17.47 14.38
N ALA A 370 -23.68 17.98 13.28
CA ALA A 370 -24.20 19.20 12.67
C ALA A 370 -25.71 18.98 12.46
N GLU A 371 -26.53 19.76 13.13
CA GLU A 371 -27.97 19.76 12.87
C GLU A 371 -28.14 19.93 11.37
N LYS A 372 -28.79 18.95 10.73
CA LYS A 372 -29.23 19.12 9.34
C LYS A 372 -30.10 20.32 9.35
N GLY A 373 -29.59 21.46 8.83
CA GLY A 373 -30.35 22.67 8.68
C GLY A 373 -31.69 22.32 8.04
N ARG A 374 -32.75 22.71 8.75
CA ARG A 374 -34.13 22.60 8.28
C ARG A 374 -34.34 23.51 7.06
#